data_9afef55b7b4077093f883e449c4d3acb
#
_entry.id   9afef55b7b4077093f883e449c4d3acb
#
_cell.length_a   1.000
_cell.length_b   1.000
_cell.length_c   1.000
_cell.angle_alpha   90.00
_cell.angle_beta   90.00
_cell.angle_gamma   90.00
#
_symmetry.space_group_name_H-M   'P 1'
#
loop_
_entity.id
_entity.type
_entity.pdbx_description
1 polymer ?
#
loop_
_entity_poly.entity_id
_entity_poly.type
_entity_poly.pdbx_seq_one_letter_code
_entity_poly.pdbx_strand_id
1 'polypeptide(L)'
;MRRYLQQGRGKLVGHRGRQGALVGFAATVLYLLTMDRSVSWWDCGEFIATGHLLQVGHPPGAPLYQLLQHLFTLFSFGNPMLVAPLSNALSAVAAGITVGILYLTMRELRVSWRGALVGAACYALCDTVWFSAVESEVYALAMLFCAADVWLMLRWRRTGDARMLPLVGLMLGLGVCTHLMTLLVIPALGLIYLSGRRMARTKPYVFIFAFFFFFIGLTPYAIIPIRAAADPPINEMRGSFESYLKREQYAKAPLYPRMWRERDREHWREWTFSDHGLAANAAYYITYQLGFMYGRYLMYNFIGRENEHWNIVVLYILPALLALWGLARHRRRSRWDFWIVMALFLMGGIILNLYLNHPCYEPRSRDYVYVLSLYALAVWIGIGADEVGGKWKTVILIAAPLTLLAGNWSDHDRSRCHSVHDIALNHLQSCDRNAVLITLGDNDTFPLWYLQQVERRRTDVEVYNVGLTGWSETMDIIASNMGHRPVYFSQYFVDRYADYFPGRLRCEGFCWRLVSTAGEAGDLEPMRRHIRDSIEWHITPHEYLPRVSRNFLRDWEQNTASIK
;
A
#
# COMPACT_ATOMS: atom_id res chain seq x y z
N MET A 1 -34.85 -38.61 -1.78
CA MET A 1 -34.71 -37.46 -0.87
C MET A 1 -33.26 -36.97 -0.71
N ARG A 2 -32.23 -37.79 -0.37
CA ARG A 2 -30.80 -37.33 -0.27
C ARG A 2 -30.24 -36.73 -1.59
N ARG A 3 -30.52 -37.32 -2.75
CA ARG A 3 -30.08 -36.81 -4.07
C ARG A 3 -30.73 -35.44 -4.42
N TYR A 4 -32.01 -35.23 -4.12
CA TYR A 4 -32.70 -33.95 -4.32
C TYR A 4 -32.16 -32.84 -3.43
N LEU A 5 -31.83 -33.16 -2.16
CA LEU A 5 -31.20 -32.24 -1.23
C LEU A 5 -29.76 -31.90 -1.65
N GLN A 6 -29.03 -32.84 -2.24
CA GLN A 6 -27.69 -32.59 -2.79
C GLN A 6 -27.73 -31.74 -4.06
N GLN A 7 -28.68 -31.97 -4.96
CA GLN A 7 -28.88 -31.16 -6.17
C GLN A 7 -29.32 -29.73 -5.84
N GLY A 8 -30.23 -29.55 -4.87
CA GLY A 8 -30.63 -28.22 -4.38
C GLY A 8 -29.48 -27.46 -3.72
N ARG A 9 -28.62 -28.14 -2.94
CA ARG A 9 -27.41 -27.54 -2.36
C ARG A 9 -26.37 -27.16 -3.42
N GLY A 10 -26.18 -27.97 -4.46
CA GLY A 10 -25.26 -27.67 -5.57
C GLY A 10 -25.69 -26.43 -6.37
N LYS A 11 -26.99 -26.27 -6.68
CA LYS A 11 -27.53 -25.10 -7.36
C LYS A 11 -27.39 -23.82 -6.54
N LEU A 12 -27.64 -23.88 -5.22
CA LEU A 12 -27.47 -22.74 -4.30
C LEU A 12 -26.00 -22.31 -4.15
N VAL A 13 -25.07 -23.23 -4.10
CA VAL A 13 -23.63 -22.95 -4.03
C VAL A 13 -23.15 -22.32 -5.34
N GLY A 14 -23.60 -22.82 -6.49
CA GLY A 14 -23.30 -22.23 -7.81
C GLY A 14 -23.85 -20.80 -7.96
N HIS A 15 -25.05 -20.54 -7.43
CA HIS A 15 -25.64 -19.19 -7.47
C HIS A 15 -24.88 -18.17 -6.62
N ARG A 16 -24.47 -18.53 -5.40
CA ARG A 16 -23.65 -17.67 -4.53
C ARG A 16 -22.28 -17.38 -5.16
N GLY A 17 -21.63 -18.37 -5.74
CA GLY A 17 -20.36 -18.20 -6.44
C GLY A 17 -20.46 -17.21 -7.59
N ARG A 18 -21.51 -17.30 -8.41
CA ARG A 18 -21.76 -16.34 -9.49
C ARG A 18 -21.98 -14.91 -9.00
N GLN A 19 -22.72 -14.75 -7.90
CA GLN A 19 -22.94 -13.43 -7.29
C GLN A 19 -21.61 -12.83 -6.80
N GLY A 20 -20.77 -13.60 -6.09
CA GLY A 20 -19.44 -13.13 -5.65
C GLY A 20 -18.53 -12.76 -6.83
N ALA A 21 -18.55 -13.56 -7.90
CA ALA A 21 -17.79 -13.26 -9.12
C ALA A 21 -18.26 -11.96 -9.79
N LEU A 22 -19.58 -11.72 -9.87
CA LEU A 22 -20.13 -10.48 -10.44
C LEU A 22 -19.77 -9.26 -9.60
N VAL A 23 -19.82 -9.37 -8.26
CA VAL A 23 -19.46 -8.28 -7.36
C VAL A 23 -17.95 -7.96 -7.49
N GLY A 24 -17.11 -8.98 -7.51
CA GLY A 24 -15.66 -8.82 -7.71
C GLY A 24 -15.34 -8.25 -9.09
N PHE A 25 -16.01 -8.72 -10.14
CA PHE A 25 -15.84 -8.19 -11.50
C PHE A 25 -16.21 -6.72 -11.60
N ALA A 26 -17.34 -6.31 -11.00
CA ALA A 26 -17.75 -4.90 -11.00
C ALA A 26 -16.72 -4.01 -10.28
N ALA A 27 -16.17 -4.45 -9.14
CA ALA A 27 -15.11 -3.74 -8.45
C ALA A 27 -13.81 -3.69 -9.28
N THR A 28 -13.44 -4.80 -9.93
CA THR A 28 -12.27 -4.84 -10.84
C THR A 28 -12.42 -3.83 -11.97
N VAL A 29 -13.60 -3.77 -12.61
CA VAL A 29 -13.86 -2.81 -13.69
C VAL A 29 -13.73 -1.37 -13.18
N LEU A 30 -14.29 -1.04 -12.01
CA LEU A 30 -14.15 0.27 -11.40
C LEU A 30 -12.68 0.63 -11.23
N TYR A 31 -11.89 -0.25 -10.62
CA TYR A 31 -10.47 0.00 -10.35
C TYR A 31 -9.64 0.11 -11.63
N LEU A 32 -9.91 -0.74 -12.63
CA LEU A 32 -9.26 -0.65 -13.94
C LEU A 32 -9.58 0.65 -14.69
N LEU A 33 -10.77 1.21 -14.51
CA LEU A 33 -11.16 2.49 -15.12
C LEU A 33 -10.48 3.68 -14.42
N THR A 34 -10.28 3.59 -13.10
CA THR A 34 -9.78 4.69 -12.26
C THR A 34 -8.30 4.56 -11.90
N MET A 35 -7.61 3.45 -12.25
CA MET A 35 -6.22 3.25 -11.92
C MET A 35 -5.29 4.23 -12.62
N ASP A 36 -4.16 4.49 -11.99
CA ASP A 36 -3.05 5.25 -12.56
C ASP A 36 -2.55 4.59 -13.85
N ARG A 37 -2.30 5.40 -14.87
CA ARG A 37 -1.77 4.95 -16.17
C ARG A 37 -0.25 5.05 -16.25
N SER A 38 0.36 5.60 -15.23
CA SER A 38 1.79 5.84 -15.15
C SER A 38 2.33 5.36 -13.79
N VAL A 39 3.52 5.82 -13.44
CA VAL A 39 4.13 5.61 -12.13
C VAL A 39 3.47 6.52 -11.10
N SER A 40 3.18 5.98 -9.93
CA SER A 40 2.73 6.72 -8.75
C SER A 40 3.89 6.99 -7.78
N TRP A 41 3.59 7.71 -6.70
CA TRP A 41 4.53 7.98 -5.61
C TRP A 41 4.91 6.72 -4.82
N TRP A 42 5.83 6.87 -3.87
CA TRP A 42 6.29 5.87 -2.91
C TRP A 42 6.94 4.66 -3.59
N ASP A 43 6.63 3.46 -3.15
CA ASP A 43 7.28 2.23 -3.61
C ASP A 43 6.85 1.81 -5.03
N CYS A 44 5.86 2.49 -5.62
CA CYS A 44 5.27 2.15 -6.91
C CYS A 44 6.31 2.07 -8.05
N GLY A 45 7.19 3.09 -8.14
CA GLY A 45 8.23 3.13 -9.19
C GLY A 45 9.23 1.97 -9.06
N GLU A 46 9.63 1.65 -7.85
CA GLU A 46 10.47 0.51 -7.55
C GLU A 46 9.77 -0.81 -7.90
N PHE A 47 8.53 -1.02 -7.42
CA PHE A 47 7.79 -2.24 -7.73
C PHE A 47 7.58 -2.44 -9.23
N ILE A 48 7.26 -1.40 -9.99
CA ILE A 48 7.11 -1.51 -11.45
C ILE A 48 8.44 -1.92 -12.10
N ALA A 49 9.53 -1.25 -11.75
CA ALA A 49 10.85 -1.53 -12.34
C ALA A 49 11.36 -2.92 -11.95
N THR A 50 11.34 -3.25 -10.66
CA THR A 50 11.84 -4.53 -10.15
C THR A 50 10.94 -5.70 -10.55
N GLY A 51 9.62 -5.51 -10.60
CA GLY A 51 8.69 -6.52 -11.09
C GLY A 51 8.87 -6.79 -12.58
N HIS A 52 8.89 -5.75 -13.43
CA HIS A 52 9.04 -5.90 -14.87
C HIS A 52 10.34 -6.60 -15.26
N LEU A 53 11.46 -6.24 -14.63
CA LEU A 53 12.80 -6.73 -14.97
C LEU A 53 13.30 -7.86 -14.06
N LEU A 54 12.48 -8.31 -13.09
CA LEU A 54 12.86 -9.29 -12.07
C LEU A 54 14.16 -8.88 -11.34
N GLN A 55 14.20 -7.64 -10.86
CA GLN A 55 15.30 -7.11 -10.06
C GLN A 55 15.01 -7.29 -8.57
N VAL A 56 15.88 -6.83 -7.67
CA VAL A 56 15.76 -7.04 -6.22
C VAL A 56 15.41 -5.73 -5.55
N GLY A 57 14.14 -5.60 -5.12
CA GLY A 57 13.64 -4.44 -4.40
C GLY A 57 13.97 -4.46 -2.90
N HIS A 58 13.38 -3.50 -2.18
CA HIS A 58 13.65 -3.28 -0.75
C HIS A 58 13.27 -4.46 0.15
N PRO A 59 13.99 -4.68 1.29
CA PRO A 59 13.71 -5.74 2.25
C PRO A 59 12.35 -5.62 2.95
N PRO A 60 11.67 -6.73 3.24
CA PRO A 60 12.13 -8.13 3.11
C PRO A 60 11.81 -8.72 1.73
N GLY A 61 11.47 -7.89 0.75
CA GLY A 61 11.02 -8.27 -0.58
C GLY A 61 9.55 -8.68 -0.66
N ALA A 62 9.01 -8.60 -1.89
CA ALA A 62 7.67 -9.08 -2.23
C ALA A 62 7.74 -9.99 -3.46
N PRO A 63 8.47 -11.14 -3.38
CA PRO A 63 8.84 -11.91 -4.57
C PRO A 63 7.64 -12.44 -5.35
N LEU A 64 6.56 -12.82 -4.70
CA LEU A 64 5.35 -13.24 -5.42
C LEU A 64 4.69 -12.07 -6.15
N TYR A 65 4.66 -10.88 -5.55
CA TYR A 65 4.12 -9.70 -6.20
C TYR A 65 4.93 -9.35 -7.46
N GLN A 66 6.26 -9.34 -7.36
CA GLN A 66 7.17 -9.09 -8.48
C GLN A 66 7.03 -10.12 -9.60
N LEU A 67 6.92 -11.41 -9.27
CA LEU A 67 6.69 -12.47 -10.26
C LEU A 67 5.36 -12.28 -11.01
N LEU A 68 4.29 -11.92 -10.29
CA LEU A 68 2.99 -11.64 -10.91
C LEU A 68 3.02 -10.36 -11.74
N GLN A 69 3.71 -9.31 -11.28
CA GLN A 69 3.93 -8.10 -12.07
C GLN A 69 4.67 -8.42 -13.38
N HIS A 70 5.73 -9.24 -13.30
CA HIS A 70 6.45 -9.70 -14.49
C HIS A 70 5.49 -10.34 -15.49
N LEU A 71 4.66 -11.28 -15.04
CA LEU A 71 3.67 -11.95 -15.89
C LEU A 71 2.68 -10.96 -16.53
N PHE A 72 2.19 -9.99 -15.78
CA PHE A 72 1.29 -8.96 -16.30
C PHE A 72 1.98 -8.08 -17.34
N THR A 73 3.22 -7.67 -17.05
CA THR A 73 3.97 -6.78 -17.95
C THR A 73 4.47 -7.46 -19.22
N LEU A 74 4.48 -8.81 -19.33
CA LEU A 74 4.70 -9.51 -20.58
C LEU A 74 3.68 -9.12 -21.66
N PHE A 75 2.46 -8.76 -21.26
CA PHE A 75 1.43 -8.28 -22.19
C PHE A 75 1.68 -6.86 -22.70
N SER A 76 2.77 -6.21 -22.30
CA SER A 76 3.23 -4.96 -22.92
C SER A 76 3.80 -5.16 -24.34
N PHE A 77 4.18 -6.39 -24.66
CA PHE A 77 4.80 -6.75 -25.94
C PHE A 77 5.98 -5.84 -26.32
N GLY A 78 6.74 -5.41 -25.30
CA GLY A 78 7.90 -4.52 -25.47
C GLY A 78 7.58 -3.03 -25.57
N ASN A 79 6.30 -2.62 -25.44
CA ASN A 79 5.95 -1.21 -25.33
C ASN A 79 6.12 -0.73 -23.88
N PRO A 80 7.10 0.15 -23.58
CA PRO A 80 7.37 0.60 -22.21
C PRO A 80 6.20 1.38 -21.58
N MET A 81 5.40 2.07 -22.40
CA MET A 81 4.25 2.86 -21.94
C MET A 81 3.10 1.98 -21.39
N LEU A 82 3.09 0.69 -21.69
CA LEU A 82 2.11 -0.26 -21.18
C LEU A 82 2.56 -0.97 -19.89
N VAL A 83 3.83 -0.83 -19.50
CA VAL A 83 4.37 -1.54 -18.32
C VAL A 83 3.72 -1.06 -17.03
N ALA A 84 3.68 0.24 -16.78
CA ALA A 84 3.06 0.79 -15.57
C ALA A 84 1.54 0.48 -15.49
N PRO A 85 0.72 0.72 -16.55
CA PRO A 85 -0.70 0.33 -16.52
C PRO A 85 -0.93 -1.15 -16.24
N LEU A 86 -0.14 -2.04 -16.84
CA LEU A 86 -0.25 -3.48 -16.62
C LEU A 86 0.15 -3.89 -15.21
N SER A 87 1.18 -3.23 -14.66
CA SER A 87 1.59 -3.44 -13.27
C SER A 87 0.51 -2.98 -12.29
N ASN A 88 -0.08 -1.79 -12.49
CA ASN A 88 -1.18 -1.26 -11.68
C ASN A 88 -2.43 -2.14 -11.79
N ALA A 89 -2.69 -2.73 -12.96
CA ALA A 89 -3.83 -3.64 -13.18
C ALA A 89 -3.76 -4.90 -12.30
N LEU A 90 -2.58 -5.37 -11.89
CA LEU A 90 -2.44 -6.46 -10.92
C LEU A 90 -3.12 -6.11 -9.59
N SER A 91 -2.86 -4.91 -9.06
CA SER A 91 -3.48 -4.44 -7.82
C SER A 91 -5.00 -4.29 -7.97
N ALA A 92 -5.46 -3.74 -9.10
CA ALA A 92 -6.89 -3.61 -9.41
C ALA A 92 -7.62 -4.96 -9.45
N VAL A 93 -7.03 -5.95 -10.11
CA VAL A 93 -7.58 -7.32 -10.18
C VAL A 93 -7.58 -7.99 -8.82
N ALA A 94 -6.48 -7.90 -8.07
CA ALA A 94 -6.37 -8.49 -6.72
C ALA A 94 -7.40 -7.89 -5.75
N ALA A 95 -7.55 -6.56 -5.76
CA ALA A 95 -8.55 -5.87 -4.94
C ALA A 95 -9.98 -6.26 -5.32
N GLY A 96 -10.31 -6.30 -6.62
CA GLY A 96 -11.63 -6.70 -7.08
C GLY A 96 -11.98 -8.14 -6.70
N ILE A 97 -11.05 -9.09 -6.83
CA ILE A 97 -11.24 -10.48 -6.36
C ILE A 97 -11.45 -10.50 -4.85
N THR A 98 -10.71 -9.68 -4.09
CA THR A 98 -10.87 -9.54 -2.63
C THR A 98 -12.29 -9.11 -2.26
N VAL A 99 -12.86 -8.13 -2.96
CA VAL A 99 -14.26 -7.67 -2.79
C VAL A 99 -15.24 -8.81 -3.04
N GLY A 100 -15.03 -9.60 -4.10
CA GLY A 100 -15.85 -10.78 -4.40
C GLY A 100 -15.77 -11.85 -3.30
N ILE A 101 -14.58 -12.11 -2.77
CA ILE A 101 -14.36 -13.05 -1.67
C ILE A 101 -14.96 -12.52 -0.37
N LEU A 102 -14.88 -11.21 -0.09
CA LEU A 102 -15.55 -10.59 1.06
C LEU A 102 -17.06 -10.80 1.01
N TYR A 103 -17.67 -10.59 -0.17
CA TYR A 103 -19.09 -10.94 -0.38
C TYR A 103 -19.36 -12.40 0.01
N LEU A 104 -18.55 -13.35 -0.50
CA LEU A 104 -18.70 -14.78 -0.19
C LEU A 104 -18.49 -15.08 1.30
N THR A 105 -17.53 -14.43 1.95
CA THR A 105 -17.26 -14.54 3.39
C THR A 105 -18.49 -14.14 4.21
N MET A 106 -19.12 -13.00 3.88
CA MET A 106 -20.36 -12.59 4.53
C MET A 106 -21.50 -13.59 4.30
N ARG A 107 -21.56 -14.21 3.10
CA ARG A 107 -22.54 -15.26 2.80
C ARG A 107 -22.29 -16.55 3.60
N GLU A 108 -21.03 -16.88 3.93
CA GLU A 108 -20.70 -17.97 4.85
C GLU A 108 -21.09 -17.64 6.30
N LEU A 109 -20.98 -16.37 6.71
CA LEU A 109 -21.45 -15.84 8.00
C LEU A 109 -22.97 -15.62 8.06
N ARG A 110 -23.71 -16.10 7.06
CA ARG A 110 -25.19 -16.05 6.95
C ARG A 110 -25.77 -14.64 6.82
N VAL A 111 -24.99 -13.66 6.38
CA VAL A 111 -25.51 -12.34 5.99
C VAL A 111 -26.36 -12.49 4.72
N SER A 112 -27.45 -11.78 4.57
CA SER A 112 -28.28 -11.81 3.34
C SER A 112 -27.49 -11.34 2.12
N TRP A 113 -27.97 -11.61 0.91
CA TRP A 113 -27.30 -11.15 -0.30
C TRP A 113 -27.25 -9.61 -0.39
N ARG A 114 -28.29 -8.93 0.11
CA ARG A 114 -28.38 -7.45 0.13
C ARG A 114 -27.37 -6.87 1.11
N GLY A 115 -27.34 -7.38 2.35
CA GLY A 115 -26.37 -6.94 3.35
C GLY A 115 -24.94 -7.20 2.90
N ALA A 116 -24.66 -8.39 2.35
CA ALA A 116 -23.34 -8.73 1.81
C ALA A 116 -22.92 -7.82 0.64
N LEU A 117 -23.86 -7.42 -0.23
CA LEU A 117 -23.59 -6.49 -1.31
C LEU A 117 -23.24 -5.09 -0.78
N VAL A 118 -23.99 -4.58 0.20
CA VAL A 118 -23.70 -3.26 0.81
C VAL A 118 -22.34 -3.27 1.49
N GLY A 119 -22.05 -4.29 2.31
CA GLY A 119 -20.74 -4.38 2.97
C GLY A 119 -19.57 -4.49 1.97
N ALA A 120 -19.73 -5.30 0.92
CA ALA A 120 -18.72 -5.43 -0.14
C ALA A 120 -18.55 -4.13 -0.94
N ALA A 121 -19.64 -3.44 -1.27
CA ALA A 121 -19.59 -2.17 -1.98
C ALA A 121 -18.96 -1.05 -1.12
N CYS A 122 -19.31 -0.96 0.17
CA CYS A 122 -18.66 -0.01 1.07
C CYS A 122 -17.16 -0.28 1.24
N TYR A 123 -16.73 -1.56 1.26
CA TYR A 123 -15.32 -1.92 1.28
C TYR A 123 -14.62 -1.51 -0.02
N ALA A 124 -15.24 -1.78 -1.16
CA ALA A 124 -14.68 -1.43 -2.47
C ALA A 124 -14.50 0.07 -2.67
N LEU A 125 -15.38 0.88 -2.06
CA LEU A 125 -15.45 2.33 -2.27
C LEU A 125 -14.84 3.13 -1.12
N CYS A 126 -14.33 2.48 -0.06
CA CYS A 126 -13.66 3.20 1.01
C CYS A 126 -12.26 3.65 0.57
N ASP A 127 -11.82 4.76 1.15
CA ASP A 127 -10.63 5.52 0.76
C ASP A 127 -9.38 4.63 0.60
N THR A 128 -8.93 3.97 1.65
CA THR A 128 -7.70 3.17 1.68
C THR A 128 -7.70 2.00 0.70
N VAL A 129 -8.84 1.31 0.54
CA VAL A 129 -8.92 0.14 -0.34
C VAL A 129 -8.89 0.56 -1.81
N TRP A 130 -9.63 1.61 -2.16
CA TRP A 130 -9.62 2.13 -3.53
C TRP A 130 -8.25 2.69 -3.89
N PHE A 131 -7.63 3.45 -2.97
CA PHE A 131 -6.25 3.94 -3.13
C PHE A 131 -5.27 2.80 -3.46
N SER A 132 -5.25 1.73 -2.64
CA SER A 132 -4.37 0.57 -2.84
C SER A 132 -4.69 -0.27 -4.08
N ALA A 133 -5.88 -0.11 -4.65
CA ALA A 133 -6.31 -0.84 -5.83
C ALA A 133 -5.90 -0.18 -7.15
N VAL A 134 -5.56 1.12 -7.15
CA VAL A 134 -5.33 1.90 -8.37
C VAL A 134 -3.86 2.17 -8.68
N GLU A 135 -2.95 1.65 -7.87
CA GLU A 135 -1.50 1.76 -8.05
C GLU A 135 -0.75 0.46 -7.73
N SER A 136 0.51 0.37 -8.14
CA SER A 136 1.38 -0.80 -7.91
C SER A 136 1.86 -0.86 -6.47
N GLU A 137 1.02 -1.50 -5.61
CA GLU A 137 1.31 -1.70 -4.20
C GLU A 137 0.92 -3.11 -3.73
N VAL A 138 1.68 -3.65 -2.79
CA VAL A 138 1.54 -5.04 -2.32
C VAL A 138 0.26 -5.30 -1.53
N TYR A 139 -0.39 -4.26 -0.97
CA TYR A 139 -1.48 -4.41 0.01
C TYR A 139 -2.74 -5.03 -0.59
N ALA A 140 -3.08 -4.70 -1.84
CA ALA A 140 -4.22 -5.28 -2.53
C ALA A 140 -4.07 -6.81 -2.69
N LEU A 141 -2.88 -7.27 -3.10
CA LEU A 141 -2.59 -8.71 -3.26
C LEU A 141 -2.49 -9.41 -1.90
N ALA A 142 -1.87 -8.80 -0.90
CA ALA A 142 -1.81 -9.36 0.45
C ALA A 142 -3.22 -9.57 1.05
N MET A 143 -4.11 -8.60 0.85
CA MET A 143 -5.51 -8.72 1.28
C MET A 143 -6.28 -9.81 0.54
N LEU A 144 -5.95 -10.08 -0.73
CA LEU A 144 -6.53 -11.22 -1.45
C LEU A 144 -6.22 -12.55 -0.74
N PHE A 145 -4.97 -12.76 -0.31
CA PHE A 145 -4.60 -13.96 0.44
C PHE A 145 -5.26 -14.02 1.81
N CYS A 146 -5.31 -12.90 2.55
CA CYS A 146 -6.04 -12.83 3.82
C CYS A 146 -7.52 -13.21 3.66
N ALA A 147 -8.19 -12.65 2.66
CA ALA A 147 -9.60 -12.91 2.38
C ALA A 147 -9.83 -14.36 1.94
N ALA A 148 -8.94 -14.91 1.10
CA ALA A 148 -8.99 -16.31 0.65
C ALA A 148 -8.86 -17.27 1.83
N ASP A 149 -7.91 -17.06 2.73
CA ASP A 149 -7.71 -17.89 3.92
C ASP A 149 -8.93 -17.89 4.84
N VAL A 150 -9.47 -16.71 5.15
CA VAL A 150 -10.67 -16.59 5.99
C VAL A 150 -11.86 -17.29 5.33
N TRP A 151 -12.09 -17.08 4.03
CA TRP A 151 -13.19 -17.69 3.30
C TRP A 151 -13.04 -19.22 3.21
N LEU A 152 -11.86 -19.74 2.89
CA LEU A 152 -11.57 -21.18 2.81
C LEU A 152 -11.81 -21.86 4.16
N MET A 153 -11.35 -21.25 5.25
CA MET A 153 -11.56 -21.76 6.60
C MET A 153 -13.04 -21.76 7.01
N LEU A 154 -13.79 -20.70 6.71
CA LEU A 154 -15.24 -20.67 6.96
C LEU A 154 -15.98 -21.71 6.12
N ARG A 155 -15.55 -21.91 4.88
CA ARG A 155 -16.09 -22.94 3.98
C ARG A 155 -15.78 -24.35 4.52
N TRP A 156 -14.53 -24.60 4.98
CA TRP A 156 -14.17 -25.84 5.68
C TRP A 156 -15.08 -26.07 6.88
N ARG A 157 -15.27 -25.07 7.73
CA ARG A 157 -16.14 -25.15 8.91
C ARG A 157 -17.58 -25.59 8.55
N ARG A 158 -18.10 -25.08 7.42
CA ARG A 158 -19.45 -25.41 6.97
C ARG A 158 -19.57 -26.75 6.26
N THR A 159 -18.57 -27.14 5.45
CA THR A 159 -18.65 -28.32 4.58
C THR A 159 -18.00 -29.57 5.17
N GLY A 160 -17.02 -29.40 6.05
CA GLY A 160 -16.14 -30.48 6.53
C GLY A 160 -15.13 -30.95 5.48
N ASP A 161 -14.99 -30.27 4.33
CA ASP A 161 -14.07 -30.66 3.26
C ASP A 161 -12.62 -30.40 3.68
N ALA A 162 -11.92 -31.45 4.06
CA ALA A 162 -10.55 -31.40 4.56
C ALA A 162 -9.53 -30.83 3.54
N ARG A 163 -9.84 -30.85 2.23
CA ARG A 163 -8.97 -30.32 1.17
C ARG A 163 -8.78 -28.80 1.28
N MET A 164 -9.67 -28.10 1.99
CA MET A 164 -9.52 -26.66 2.20
C MET A 164 -8.30 -26.32 3.07
N LEU A 165 -7.90 -27.17 4.01
CA LEU A 165 -6.79 -26.86 4.94
C LEU A 165 -5.41 -26.82 4.26
N PRO A 166 -5.01 -27.77 3.39
CA PRO A 166 -3.80 -27.60 2.59
C PRO A 166 -3.82 -26.35 1.70
N LEU A 167 -4.99 -25.97 1.14
CA LEU A 167 -5.12 -24.72 0.38
C LEU A 167 -4.90 -23.49 1.26
N VAL A 168 -5.40 -23.47 2.50
CA VAL A 168 -5.11 -22.40 3.47
C VAL A 168 -3.60 -22.33 3.74
N GLY A 169 -2.94 -23.49 3.95
CA GLY A 169 -1.48 -23.50 4.10
C GLY A 169 -0.77 -22.87 2.89
N LEU A 170 -1.16 -23.24 1.67
CA LEU A 170 -0.60 -22.68 0.45
C LEU A 170 -0.85 -21.17 0.32
N MET A 171 -2.10 -20.72 0.53
CA MET A 171 -2.46 -19.30 0.43
C MET A 171 -1.71 -18.45 1.47
N LEU A 172 -1.58 -18.96 2.71
CA LEU A 172 -0.82 -18.29 3.75
C LEU A 172 0.67 -18.16 3.38
N GLY A 173 1.30 -19.22 2.84
CA GLY A 173 2.68 -19.19 2.38
C GLY A 173 2.90 -18.22 1.22
N LEU A 174 2.04 -18.24 0.21
CA LEU A 174 2.06 -17.28 -0.90
C LEU A 174 1.82 -15.85 -0.42
N GLY A 175 0.90 -15.67 0.53
CA GLY A 175 0.63 -14.38 1.15
C GLY A 175 1.86 -13.79 1.84
N VAL A 176 2.62 -14.59 2.58
CA VAL A 176 3.89 -14.18 3.21
C VAL A 176 4.90 -13.69 2.17
N CYS A 177 4.94 -14.32 0.99
CA CYS A 177 5.77 -13.88 -0.14
C CYS A 177 5.29 -12.59 -0.81
N THR A 178 4.15 -12.05 -0.38
CA THR A 178 3.63 -10.75 -0.79
C THR A 178 3.87 -9.71 0.28
N HIS A 179 3.39 -9.96 1.51
CA HIS A 179 3.62 -9.09 2.66
C HIS A 179 3.35 -9.83 3.98
N LEU A 180 4.18 -9.60 4.99
CA LEU A 180 4.07 -10.25 6.31
C LEU A 180 2.74 -10.00 7.04
N MET A 181 1.99 -8.95 6.67
CA MET A 181 0.67 -8.66 7.25
C MET A 181 -0.33 -9.84 7.07
N THR A 182 -0.10 -10.72 6.12
CA THR A 182 -0.96 -11.90 5.92
C THR A 182 -0.97 -12.85 7.11
N LEU A 183 0.07 -12.83 7.95
CA LEU A 183 0.11 -13.59 9.21
C LEU A 183 -0.90 -13.08 10.26
N LEU A 184 -1.40 -11.87 10.13
CA LEU A 184 -2.39 -11.30 11.06
C LEU A 184 -3.74 -12.02 11.05
N VAL A 185 -4.03 -12.83 10.03
CA VAL A 185 -5.27 -13.64 9.99
C VAL A 185 -5.21 -14.89 10.89
N ILE A 186 -4.01 -15.34 11.30
CA ILE A 186 -3.81 -16.60 12.02
C ILE A 186 -4.72 -16.74 13.26
N PRO A 187 -4.87 -15.74 14.15
CA PRO A 187 -5.77 -15.86 15.31
C PRO A 187 -7.23 -16.10 14.90
N ALA A 188 -7.70 -15.44 13.83
CA ALA A 188 -9.05 -15.66 13.31
C ALA A 188 -9.21 -17.07 12.71
N LEU A 189 -8.21 -17.58 11.96
CA LEU A 189 -8.20 -18.94 11.45
C LEU A 189 -8.25 -19.97 12.60
N GLY A 190 -7.50 -19.74 13.68
CA GLY A 190 -7.54 -20.54 14.90
C GLY A 190 -8.94 -20.59 15.52
N LEU A 191 -9.63 -19.43 15.64
CA LEU A 191 -10.99 -19.37 16.15
C LEU A 191 -11.99 -20.08 15.23
N ILE A 192 -11.85 -19.97 13.90
CA ILE A 192 -12.67 -20.70 12.94
C ILE A 192 -12.46 -22.21 13.14
N TYR A 193 -11.21 -22.66 13.28
CA TYR A 193 -10.89 -24.07 13.54
C TYR A 193 -11.54 -24.55 14.83
N LEU A 194 -11.36 -23.85 15.94
CA LEU A 194 -11.93 -24.21 17.23
C LEU A 194 -13.46 -24.31 17.19
N SER A 195 -14.12 -23.41 16.45
CA SER A 195 -15.59 -23.41 16.29
C SER A 195 -16.10 -24.56 15.41
N GLY A 196 -15.26 -25.08 14.48
CA GLY A 196 -15.63 -26.11 13.51
C GLY A 196 -15.18 -27.53 13.88
N ARG A 197 -14.20 -27.70 14.77
CA ARG A 197 -13.50 -28.97 15.03
C ARG A 197 -14.39 -30.16 15.41
N ARG A 198 -15.52 -29.90 16.10
CA ARG A 198 -16.47 -30.94 16.50
C ARG A 198 -17.29 -31.48 15.34
N MET A 199 -17.53 -30.65 14.31
CA MET A 199 -18.34 -31.01 13.14
C MET A 199 -17.51 -31.60 12.00
N ALA A 200 -16.28 -31.14 11.84
CA ALA A 200 -15.41 -31.46 10.69
C ALA A 200 -14.31 -32.47 11.04
N ARG A 201 -14.58 -33.56 11.69
CA ARG A 201 -13.64 -34.66 12.10
C ARG A 201 -12.40 -34.79 11.19
N THR A 202 -11.52 -33.78 11.20
CA THR A 202 -10.34 -33.72 10.34
C THR A 202 -9.25 -34.63 10.87
N LYS A 203 -8.71 -35.48 10.01
CA LYS A 203 -7.63 -36.41 10.37
C LYS A 203 -6.31 -35.62 10.56
N PRO A 204 -5.44 -36.01 11.53
CA PRO A 204 -4.21 -35.27 11.85
C PRO A 204 -3.26 -35.06 10.66
N TYR A 205 -3.15 -36.05 9.74
CA TYR A 205 -2.26 -35.92 8.59
C TYR A 205 -2.60 -34.75 7.66
N VAL A 206 -3.85 -34.25 7.66
CA VAL A 206 -4.25 -33.10 6.85
C VAL A 206 -3.50 -31.84 7.29
N PHE A 207 -3.17 -31.71 8.58
CA PHE A 207 -2.37 -30.58 9.09
C PHE A 207 -0.90 -30.68 8.65
N ILE A 208 -0.38 -31.91 8.51
CA ILE A 208 0.96 -32.15 7.93
C ILE A 208 0.97 -31.66 6.49
N PHE A 209 -0.06 -31.98 5.70
CA PHE A 209 -0.20 -31.45 4.35
C PHE A 209 -0.36 -29.93 4.33
N ALA A 210 -1.15 -29.35 5.23
CA ALA A 210 -1.29 -27.87 5.30
C ALA A 210 0.05 -27.20 5.60
N PHE A 211 0.84 -27.77 6.52
CA PHE A 211 2.19 -27.31 6.84
C PHE A 211 3.14 -27.46 5.63
N PHE A 212 3.13 -28.60 4.95
CA PHE A 212 3.93 -28.82 3.74
C PHE A 212 3.58 -27.82 2.63
N PHE A 213 2.29 -27.60 2.37
CA PHE A 213 1.83 -26.62 1.37
C PHE A 213 2.15 -25.17 1.75
N PHE A 214 2.24 -24.86 3.05
CA PHE A 214 2.75 -23.55 3.48
C PHE A 214 4.19 -23.33 3.00
N PHE A 215 5.08 -24.32 3.16
CA PHE A 215 6.46 -24.19 2.66
C PHE A 215 6.54 -24.17 1.12
N ILE A 216 5.67 -24.90 0.43
CA ILE A 216 5.54 -24.75 -1.03
C ILE A 216 5.17 -23.30 -1.37
N GLY A 217 4.23 -22.68 -0.61
CA GLY A 217 3.83 -21.30 -0.78
C GLY A 217 4.97 -20.29 -0.56
N LEU A 218 6.01 -20.63 0.22
CA LEU A 218 7.18 -19.79 0.45
C LEU A 218 8.24 -19.87 -0.67
N THR A 219 8.12 -20.79 -1.62
CA THR A 219 9.14 -20.99 -2.67
C THR A 219 9.44 -19.76 -3.53
N PRO A 220 8.54 -18.76 -3.75
CA PRO A 220 8.89 -17.52 -4.44
C PRO A 220 10.06 -16.76 -3.82
N TYR A 221 10.34 -16.90 -2.51
CA TYR A 221 11.50 -16.27 -1.90
C TYR A 221 12.84 -16.72 -2.49
N ALA A 222 12.90 -17.89 -3.11
CA ALA A 222 14.12 -18.37 -3.77
C ALA A 222 14.58 -17.48 -4.94
N ILE A 223 13.67 -16.71 -5.54
CA ILE A 223 14.03 -15.81 -6.66
C ILE A 223 14.98 -14.67 -6.21
N ILE A 224 14.86 -14.21 -4.96
CA ILE A 224 15.63 -13.06 -4.46
C ILE A 224 17.14 -13.32 -4.51
N PRO A 225 17.71 -14.36 -3.85
CA PRO A 225 19.13 -14.62 -3.90
C PRO A 225 19.61 -15.01 -5.31
N ILE A 226 18.77 -15.67 -6.13
CA ILE A 226 19.11 -15.99 -7.51
C ILE A 226 19.29 -14.72 -8.33
N ARG A 227 18.39 -13.75 -8.18
CA ARG A 227 18.45 -12.49 -8.92
C ARG A 227 19.54 -11.56 -8.38
N ALA A 228 19.72 -11.52 -7.05
CA ALA A 228 20.79 -10.73 -6.44
C ALA A 228 22.19 -11.18 -6.89
N ALA A 229 22.39 -12.49 -7.06
CA ALA A 229 23.64 -13.03 -7.57
C ALA A 229 23.96 -12.63 -9.03
N ALA A 230 22.96 -12.19 -9.80
CA ALA A 230 23.13 -11.65 -11.15
C ALA A 230 23.44 -10.15 -11.18
N ASP A 231 23.52 -9.51 -10.00
CA ASP A 231 23.82 -8.09 -9.79
C ASP A 231 23.04 -7.14 -10.72
N PRO A 232 21.70 -7.12 -10.64
CA PRO A 232 20.89 -6.25 -11.48
C PRO A 232 21.06 -4.78 -11.08
N PRO A 233 20.72 -3.80 -11.97
CA PRO A 233 20.81 -2.37 -11.67
C PRO A 233 20.13 -1.91 -10.39
N ILE A 234 18.99 -2.53 -10.04
CA ILE A 234 18.35 -2.36 -8.73
C ILE A 234 18.57 -3.64 -7.94
N ASN A 235 19.47 -3.59 -6.95
CA ASN A 235 19.83 -4.71 -6.09
C ASN A 235 19.93 -4.24 -4.64
N GLU A 236 18.82 -4.35 -3.90
CA GLU A 236 18.78 -3.93 -2.50
C GLU A 236 19.14 -5.04 -1.51
N MET A 237 19.48 -6.23 -1.99
CA MET A 237 20.04 -7.27 -1.13
C MET A 237 21.52 -7.00 -0.85
N ARG A 238 21.77 -6.08 0.08
CA ARG A 238 23.13 -5.78 0.59
C ARG A 238 23.50 -6.78 1.68
N GLY A 239 24.54 -7.56 1.46
CA GLY A 239 25.00 -8.59 2.39
C GLY A 239 24.27 -9.93 2.24
N SER A 240 23.95 -10.60 3.35
CA SER A 240 23.35 -11.93 3.31
C SER A 240 21.84 -11.92 3.07
N PHE A 241 21.30 -12.99 2.50
CA PHE A 241 19.86 -13.18 2.38
C PHE A 241 19.14 -13.17 3.73
N GLU A 242 19.79 -13.65 4.79
CA GLU A 242 19.27 -13.61 6.15
C GLU A 242 19.12 -12.17 6.67
N SER A 243 20.15 -11.32 6.49
CA SER A 243 20.10 -9.91 6.90
C SER A 243 19.04 -9.14 6.13
N TYR A 244 18.88 -9.45 4.84
CA TYR A 244 17.81 -8.90 4.00
C TYR A 244 16.42 -9.26 4.52
N LEU A 245 16.15 -10.54 4.81
CA LEU A 245 14.88 -10.97 5.38
C LEU A 245 14.60 -10.37 6.76
N LYS A 246 15.64 -10.18 7.57
CA LYS A 246 15.56 -9.54 8.90
C LYS A 246 15.39 -8.02 8.82
N ARG A 247 15.51 -7.42 7.64
CA ARG A 247 15.45 -5.96 7.44
C ARG A 247 16.47 -5.21 8.29
N GLU A 248 17.69 -5.73 8.37
CA GLU A 248 18.71 -5.18 9.27
C GLU A 248 19.17 -3.76 8.89
N GLN A 249 18.97 -3.36 7.65
CA GLN A 249 19.24 -2.00 7.17
C GLN A 249 18.26 -0.94 7.71
N TYR A 250 17.12 -1.35 8.28
CA TYR A 250 16.13 -0.42 8.82
C TYR A 250 16.16 -0.42 10.36
N ALA A 251 16.03 0.76 10.94
CA ALA A 251 15.84 0.89 12.37
C ALA A 251 14.54 0.20 12.81
N LYS A 252 14.62 -0.66 13.81
CA LYS A 252 13.46 -1.37 14.37
C LYS A 252 12.81 -0.53 15.45
N ALA A 253 11.53 -0.22 15.25
CA ALA A 253 10.74 0.41 16.29
C ALA A 253 10.56 -0.56 17.47
N PRO A 254 10.95 -0.20 18.71
CA PRO A 254 10.72 -1.03 19.88
C PRO A 254 9.25 -1.02 20.29
N LEU A 255 8.78 -2.07 20.98
CA LEU A 255 7.45 -2.03 21.60
C LEU A 255 7.39 -1.01 22.76
N TYR A 256 8.52 -0.80 23.41
CA TYR A 256 8.72 0.15 24.50
C TYR A 256 10.18 0.66 24.48
N PRO A 257 10.43 1.97 24.69
CA PRO A 257 9.44 3.05 24.85
C PRO A 257 8.68 3.39 23.56
N ARG A 258 7.52 4.05 23.69
CA ARG A 258 6.74 4.51 22.53
C ARG A 258 7.43 5.68 21.84
N MET A 259 8.06 6.57 22.58
CA MET A 259 9.00 7.54 22.04
C MET A 259 10.39 6.90 21.95
N TRP A 260 10.87 6.67 20.74
CA TRP A 260 12.16 6.03 20.48
C TRP A 260 13.07 6.85 19.55
N ARG A 261 12.56 7.95 18.99
CA ARG A 261 13.33 8.93 18.23
C ARG A 261 13.37 10.24 19.00
N GLU A 262 14.58 10.76 19.28
CA GLU A 262 14.75 11.99 20.04
C GLU A 262 14.06 13.20 19.38
N ARG A 263 14.06 13.25 18.05
CA ARG A 263 13.37 14.30 17.27
C ARG A 263 11.85 14.37 17.52
N ASP A 264 11.25 13.32 18.07
CA ASP A 264 9.82 13.24 18.33
C ASP A 264 9.43 13.78 19.72
N ARG A 265 10.41 14.30 20.51
CA ARG A 265 10.22 14.70 21.92
C ARG A 265 9.20 15.84 22.10
N GLU A 266 9.23 16.85 21.23
CA GLU A 266 8.28 17.96 21.31
C GLU A 266 6.85 17.48 21.11
N HIS A 267 6.62 16.74 20.06
CA HIS A 267 5.31 16.16 19.78
C HIS A 267 4.85 15.19 20.88
N TRP A 268 5.77 14.42 21.48
CA TRP A 268 5.46 13.58 22.63
C TRP A 268 4.87 14.40 23.79
N ARG A 269 5.45 15.57 24.08
CA ARG A 269 5.02 16.47 25.16
C ARG A 269 3.62 17.05 24.95
N GLU A 270 3.19 17.22 23.72
CA GLU A 270 1.84 17.65 23.40
C GLU A 270 0.78 16.61 23.82
N TRP A 271 1.14 15.33 23.83
CA TRP A 271 0.22 14.22 24.06
C TRP A 271 0.40 13.52 25.40
N THR A 272 1.42 13.88 26.18
CA THR A 272 1.74 13.25 27.46
C THR A 272 2.09 14.27 28.52
N PHE A 273 1.92 13.88 29.79
CA PHE A 273 2.22 14.73 30.94
C PHE A 273 3.63 14.51 31.50
N SER A 274 4.38 13.58 30.94
CA SER A 274 5.72 13.20 31.41
C SER A 274 6.57 12.65 30.28
N ASP A 275 7.86 12.94 30.33
CA ASP A 275 8.82 12.46 29.34
C ASP A 275 9.11 10.95 29.45
N HIS A 276 8.76 10.32 30.58
CA HIS A 276 9.12 8.92 30.86
C HIS A 276 8.04 8.15 31.59
N GLY A 277 8.20 6.84 31.66
CA GLY A 277 7.40 5.93 32.47
C GLY A 277 6.28 5.23 31.71
N LEU A 278 5.77 4.16 32.32
CA LEU A 278 4.74 3.30 31.71
C LEU A 278 3.42 4.05 31.47
N ALA A 279 3.03 4.93 32.39
CA ALA A 279 1.79 5.69 32.29
C ALA A 279 1.82 6.67 31.10
N ALA A 280 2.95 7.38 30.88
CA ALA A 280 3.10 8.27 29.74
C ALA A 280 3.10 7.50 28.40
N ASN A 281 3.78 6.34 28.35
CA ASN A 281 3.75 5.48 27.17
C ASN A 281 2.35 4.92 26.86
N ALA A 282 1.59 4.53 27.88
CA ALA A 282 0.21 4.08 27.71
C ALA A 282 -0.71 5.24 27.27
N ALA A 283 -0.54 6.43 27.85
CA ALA A 283 -1.27 7.61 27.45
C ALA A 283 -1.01 7.95 25.97
N TYR A 284 0.25 8.01 25.54
CA TYR A 284 0.61 8.29 24.15
C TYR A 284 0.03 7.25 23.17
N TYR A 285 0.12 5.97 23.53
CA TYR A 285 -0.47 4.92 22.71
C TYR A 285 -1.98 5.09 22.56
N ILE A 286 -2.70 5.34 23.66
CA ILE A 286 -4.17 5.43 23.66
C ILE A 286 -4.64 6.72 22.98
N THR A 287 -4.05 7.86 23.33
CA THR A 287 -4.54 9.17 22.84
C THR A 287 -4.06 9.47 21.43
N TYR A 288 -2.74 9.37 21.17
CA TYR A 288 -2.18 9.70 19.88
C TYR A 288 -2.24 8.55 18.88
N GLN A 289 -1.55 7.43 19.18
CA GLN A 289 -1.38 6.38 18.15
C GLN A 289 -2.67 5.65 17.84
N LEU A 290 -3.48 5.33 18.86
CA LEU A 290 -4.74 4.64 18.67
C LEU A 290 -5.90 5.63 18.42
N GLY A 291 -6.05 6.65 19.26
CA GLY A 291 -7.16 7.60 19.19
C GLY A 291 -7.05 8.52 17.97
N PHE A 292 -6.01 9.34 17.94
CA PHE A 292 -5.86 10.32 16.86
C PHE A 292 -5.43 9.66 15.53
N MET A 293 -4.35 8.89 15.52
CA MET A 293 -3.79 8.38 14.27
C MET A 293 -4.65 7.27 13.64
N TYR A 294 -4.86 6.16 14.36
CA TYR A 294 -5.65 5.03 13.84
C TYR A 294 -7.14 5.38 13.74
N GLY A 295 -7.69 6.10 14.73
CA GLY A 295 -9.07 6.58 14.70
C GLY A 295 -9.36 7.44 13.49
N ARG A 296 -8.45 8.35 13.12
CA ARG A 296 -8.53 9.17 11.91
C ARG A 296 -8.55 8.32 10.63
N TYR A 297 -7.71 7.29 10.54
CA TYR A 297 -7.72 6.38 9.39
C TYR A 297 -9.05 5.63 9.23
N LEU A 298 -9.70 5.25 10.35
CA LEU A 298 -11.05 4.70 10.29
C LEU A 298 -12.09 5.74 9.83
N MET A 299 -11.90 7.00 10.24
CA MET A 299 -12.79 8.10 9.83
C MET A 299 -12.73 8.34 8.31
N TYR A 300 -11.53 8.36 7.70
CA TYR A 300 -11.38 8.53 6.24
C TYR A 300 -12.20 7.51 5.46
N ASN A 301 -12.24 6.29 5.95
CA ASN A 301 -12.85 5.19 5.25
C ASN A 301 -14.38 5.15 5.36
N PHE A 302 -14.98 5.55 6.51
CA PHE A 302 -16.39 5.26 6.77
C PHE A 302 -17.21 6.40 7.41
N ILE A 303 -16.59 7.52 7.77
CA ILE A 303 -17.29 8.64 8.42
C ILE A 303 -17.24 9.89 7.55
N GLY A 304 -16.09 10.23 7.04
CA GLY A 304 -15.92 11.43 6.25
C GLY A 304 -14.45 11.68 5.93
N ARG A 305 -14.23 12.39 4.85
CA ARG A 305 -12.94 12.77 4.37
C ARG A 305 -12.53 14.12 4.92
N GLU A 306 -11.28 14.30 5.27
CA GLU A 306 -10.73 15.55 5.75
C GLU A 306 -9.81 16.22 4.71
N ASN A 307 -9.61 17.54 4.88
CA ASN A 307 -8.61 18.31 4.13
C ASN A 307 -7.26 18.35 4.88
N GLU A 308 -6.29 19.12 4.34
CA GLU A 308 -4.95 19.31 4.93
C GLU A 308 -4.97 19.87 6.35
N HIS A 309 -6.01 20.64 6.70
CA HIS A 309 -6.17 21.26 8.01
C HIS A 309 -6.97 20.40 8.99
N TRP A 310 -7.15 19.10 8.69
CA TRP A 310 -7.91 18.16 9.53
C TRP A 310 -9.40 18.50 9.67
N ASN A 311 -9.96 19.27 8.75
CA ASN A 311 -11.39 19.54 8.70
C ASN A 311 -12.09 18.49 7.82
N ILE A 312 -13.22 17.99 8.27
CA ILE A 312 -14.03 17.06 7.47
C ILE A 312 -14.66 17.85 6.32
N VAL A 313 -14.25 17.54 5.10
CA VAL A 313 -14.75 18.19 3.87
C VAL A 313 -15.98 17.46 3.33
N VAL A 314 -15.98 16.14 3.43
CA VAL A 314 -17.07 15.28 2.94
C VAL A 314 -17.50 14.36 4.08
N LEU A 315 -18.80 14.33 4.35
CA LEU A 315 -19.36 13.49 5.41
C LEU A 315 -20.26 12.40 4.81
N TYR A 316 -19.95 11.14 5.09
CA TYR A 316 -20.74 9.97 4.67
C TYR A 316 -21.06 8.99 5.81
N ILE A 317 -21.24 9.47 7.00
CA ILE A 317 -21.41 8.76 8.29
C ILE A 317 -22.24 7.46 8.27
N LEU A 318 -23.08 7.26 7.25
CA LEU A 318 -23.98 6.13 7.16
C LEU A 318 -23.31 4.75 7.19
N PRO A 319 -22.16 4.51 6.48
CA PRO A 319 -21.43 3.26 6.61
C PRO A 319 -20.95 2.98 8.04
N ALA A 320 -20.47 4.01 8.77
CA ALA A 320 -20.02 3.85 10.16
C ALA A 320 -21.19 3.51 11.09
N LEU A 321 -22.35 4.14 10.92
CA LEU A 321 -23.55 3.81 11.70
C LEU A 321 -24.00 2.36 11.47
N LEU A 322 -23.95 1.89 10.22
CA LEU A 322 -24.22 0.49 9.88
C LEU A 322 -23.18 -0.45 10.51
N ALA A 323 -21.89 -0.09 10.52
CA ALA A 323 -20.85 -0.88 11.18
C ALA A 323 -21.08 -1.01 12.69
N LEU A 324 -21.38 0.09 13.37
CA LEU A 324 -21.68 0.09 14.80
C LEU A 324 -22.93 -0.73 15.14
N TRP A 325 -23.97 -0.57 14.33
CA TRP A 325 -25.18 -1.37 14.48
C TRP A 325 -24.91 -2.86 14.24
N GLY A 326 -24.18 -3.19 13.20
CA GLY A 326 -23.78 -4.56 12.89
C GLY A 326 -22.91 -5.17 13.98
N LEU A 327 -21.97 -4.43 14.54
CA LEU A 327 -21.13 -4.84 15.67
C LEU A 327 -22.00 -5.20 16.89
N ALA A 328 -22.94 -4.34 17.25
CA ALA A 328 -23.85 -4.56 18.39
C ALA A 328 -24.74 -5.80 18.19
N ARG A 329 -25.20 -6.05 16.96
CA ARG A 329 -26.08 -7.18 16.61
C ARG A 329 -25.32 -8.49 16.41
N HIS A 330 -24.08 -8.46 15.93
CA HIS A 330 -23.31 -9.64 15.56
C HIS A 330 -23.10 -10.61 16.73
N ARG A 331 -22.78 -10.11 17.93
CA ARG A 331 -22.60 -10.94 19.13
C ARG A 331 -23.86 -11.73 19.50
N ARG A 332 -25.05 -11.11 19.33
CA ARG A 332 -26.35 -11.77 19.58
C ARG A 332 -26.69 -12.80 18.51
N ARG A 333 -26.23 -12.58 17.27
CA ARG A 333 -26.47 -13.47 16.12
C ARG A 333 -25.62 -14.74 16.18
N SER A 334 -24.33 -14.62 16.50
CA SER A 334 -23.38 -15.72 16.64
C SER A 334 -22.16 -15.31 17.44
N ARG A 335 -21.99 -15.89 18.63
CA ARG A 335 -20.84 -15.58 19.48
C ARG A 335 -19.50 -15.95 18.85
N TRP A 336 -19.41 -17.08 18.14
CA TRP A 336 -18.18 -17.53 17.47
C TRP A 336 -17.83 -16.62 16.28
N ASP A 337 -18.80 -16.32 15.43
CA ASP A 337 -18.58 -15.47 14.25
C ASP A 337 -18.20 -14.05 14.68
N PHE A 338 -18.79 -13.55 15.78
CA PHE A 338 -18.40 -12.27 16.36
C PHE A 338 -16.91 -12.23 16.73
N TRP A 339 -16.41 -13.25 17.44
CA TRP A 339 -15.01 -13.26 17.86
C TRP A 339 -14.04 -13.50 16.71
N ILE A 340 -14.45 -14.22 15.66
CA ILE A 340 -13.66 -14.37 14.43
C ILE A 340 -13.45 -13.01 13.76
N VAL A 341 -14.55 -12.24 13.53
CA VAL A 341 -14.46 -10.92 12.92
C VAL A 341 -13.77 -9.92 13.85
N MET A 342 -13.99 -10.01 15.15
CA MET A 342 -13.29 -9.20 16.15
C MET A 342 -11.78 -9.48 16.13
N ALA A 343 -11.35 -10.73 15.98
CA ALA A 343 -9.92 -11.06 15.87
C ALA A 343 -9.29 -10.41 14.62
N LEU A 344 -9.98 -10.41 13.47
CA LEU A 344 -9.50 -9.70 12.27
C LEU A 344 -9.37 -8.19 12.53
N PHE A 345 -10.37 -7.60 13.18
CA PHE A 345 -10.35 -6.17 13.53
C PHE A 345 -9.21 -5.82 14.49
N LEU A 346 -9.07 -6.59 15.58
CA LEU A 346 -8.04 -6.33 16.58
C LEU A 346 -6.63 -6.56 16.03
N MET A 347 -6.41 -7.66 15.32
CA MET A 347 -5.10 -7.98 14.75
C MET A 347 -4.71 -7.01 13.64
N GLY A 348 -5.62 -6.68 12.73
CA GLY A 348 -5.36 -5.75 11.62
C GLY A 348 -5.41 -4.28 12.02
N GLY A 349 -5.80 -3.95 13.25
CA GLY A 349 -5.92 -2.58 13.75
C GLY A 349 -5.10 -2.35 15.02
N ILE A 350 -5.71 -2.57 16.17
CA ILE A 350 -5.17 -2.21 17.49
C ILE A 350 -3.83 -2.88 17.78
N ILE A 351 -3.73 -4.20 17.57
CA ILE A 351 -2.50 -4.97 17.85
C ILE A 351 -1.41 -4.62 16.84
N LEU A 352 -1.78 -4.46 15.57
CA LEU A 352 -0.84 -4.01 14.54
C LEU A 352 -0.31 -2.61 14.86
N ASN A 353 -1.16 -1.68 15.28
CA ASN A 353 -0.75 -0.33 15.68
C ASN A 353 0.22 -0.37 16.89
N LEU A 354 -0.07 -1.24 17.86
CA LEU A 354 0.82 -1.46 19.00
C LEU A 354 2.21 -1.98 18.53
N TYR A 355 2.22 -2.95 17.62
CA TYR A 355 3.46 -3.56 17.09
C TYR A 355 4.30 -2.56 16.29
N LEU A 356 3.68 -1.79 15.40
CA LEU A 356 4.38 -0.88 14.50
C LEU A 356 5.03 0.30 15.22
N ASN A 357 4.51 0.72 16.37
CA ASN A 357 5.00 1.87 17.12
C ASN A 357 5.37 3.06 16.22
N HIS A 358 4.44 3.47 15.38
CA HIS A 358 4.68 4.55 14.41
C HIS A 358 5.14 5.84 15.12
N PRO A 359 6.24 6.45 14.66
CA PRO A 359 6.63 7.78 15.11
C PRO A 359 5.62 8.83 14.64
N CYS A 360 5.64 10.02 15.26
CA CYS A 360 4.74 11.12 14.92
C CYS A 360 5.04 11.75 13.55
N TYR A 361 6.31 11.86 13.22
CA TYR A 361 6.75 12.42 11.94
C TYR A 361 6.94 11.29 10.93
N GLU A 362 5.86 10.96 10.22
CA GLU A 362 5.88 10.05 9.09
C GLU A 362 5.67 10.84 7.79
N PRO A 363 6.38 10.51 6.72
CA PRO A 363 6.28 11.24 5.46
C PRO A 363 4.91 11.10 4.79
N ARG A 364 4.17 10.03 5.09
CA ARG A 364 2.80 9.79 4.59
C ARG A 364 1.88 9.19 5.65
N SER A 365 0.57 9.29 5.46
CA SER A 365 -0.40 8.50 6.21
C SER A 365 -0.17 7.02 5.95
N ARG A 366 -0.20 6.20 7.01
CA ARG A 366 0.02 4.74 6.92
C ARG A 366 -1.27 3.96 7.12
N ASP A 367 -2.37 4.47 6.60
CA ASP A 367 -3.70 3.86 6.66
C ASP A 367 -3.76 2.52 5.92
N TYR A 368 -2.98 2.36 4.86
CA TYR A 368 -2.89 1.15 4.04
C TYR A 368 -2.48 -0.11 4.80
N VAL A 369 -1.77 0.01 5.92
CA VAL A 369 -1.43 -1.17 6.75
C VAL A 369 -2.63 -1.73 7.51
N TYR A 370 -3.72 -0.95 7.66
CA TYR A 370 -4.91 -1.32 8.43
C TYR A 370 -6.05 -1.93 7.59
N VAL A 371 -5.81 -2.25 6.32
CA VAL A 371 -6.82 -2.80 5.39
C VAL A 371 -7.54 -4.04 5.92
N LEU A 372 -6.89 -4.86 6.77
CA LEU A 372 -7.52 -6.03 7.40
C LEU A 372 -8.59 -5.62 8.43
N SER A 373 -8.39 -4.52 9.17
CA SER A 373 -9.41 -4.00 10.08
C SER A 373 -10.60 -3.40 9.32
N LEU A 374 -10.35 -2.79 8.15
CA LEU A 374 -11.41 -2.30 7.26
C LEU A 374 -12.25 -3.44 6.69
N TYR A 375 -11.63 -4.59 6.38
CA TYR A 375 -12.33 -5.81 5.98
C TYR A 375 -13.31 -6.28 7.06
N ALA A 376 -12.89 -6.27 8.33
CA ALA A 376 -13.77 -6.62 9.44
C ALA A 376 -14.92 -5.62 9.63
N LEU A 377 -14.65 -4.31 9.50
CA LEU A 377 -15.68 -3.27 9.53
C LEU A 377 -16.71 -3.45 8.41
N ALA A 378 -16.27 -3.80 7.20
CA ALA A 378 -17.15 -4.07 6.08
C ALA A 378 -18.10 -5.26 6.35
N VAL A 379 -17.62 -6.30 7.06
CA VAL A 379 -18.51 -7.38 7.52
C VAL A 379 -19.57 -6.85 8.47
N TRP A 380 -19.22 -5.95 9.42
CA TRP A 380 -20.21 -5.34 10.30
C TRP A 380 -21.15 -4.39 9.57
N ILE A 381 -20.68 -3.64 8.56
CA ILE A 381 -21.56 -2.85 7.68
C ILE A 381 -22.60 -3.76 7.02
N GLY A 382 -22.17 -4.91 6.48
CA GLY A 382 -23.06 -5.89 5.86
C GLY A 382 -24.08 -6.49 6.84
N ILE A 383 -23.68 -6.78 8.08
CA ILE A 383 -24.58 -7.27 9.13
C ILE A 383 -25.55 -6.16 9.55
N GLY A 384 -25.07 -4.92 9.72
CA GLY A 384 -25.92 -3.78 10.06
C GLY A 384 -26.96 -3.51 8.97
N ALA A 385 -26.56 -3.56 7.71
CA ALA A 385 -27.44 -3.44 6.56
C ALA A 385 -28.52 -4.53 6.51
N ASP A 386 -28.20 -5.75 6.95
CA ASP A 386 -29.14 -6.87 7.04
C ASP A 386 -30.26 -6.61 8.06
N GLU A 387 -29.93 -5.91 9.15
CA GLU A 387 -30.83 -5.59 10.27
C GLU A 387 -31.69 -4.34 10.04
N VAL A 388 -31.38 -3.54 9.00
CA VAL A 388 -32.22 -2.38 8.65
C VAL A 388 -33.61 -2.84 8.24
N GLY A 389 -34.64 -2.28 8.87
CA GLY A 389 -36.04 -2.55 8.58
C GLY A 389 -36.80 -1.31 8.07
N GLY A 390 -38.10 -1.49 7.83
CA GLY A 390 -39.01 -0.40 7.51
C GLY A 390 -38.90 0.14 6.07
N LYS A 391 -39.65 1.22 5.80
CA LYS A 391 -39.80 1.84 4.48
C LYS A 391 -38.51 2.46 3.92
N TRP A 392 -37.59 2.85 4.79
CA TRP A 392 -36.31 3.47 4.42
C TRP A 392 -35.20 2.48 4.10
N LYS A 393 -35.46 1.17 4.24
CA LYS A 393 -34.45 0.13 4.02
C LYS A 393 -33.71 0.28 2.69
N THR A 394 -34.42 0.37 1.60
CA THR A 394 -33.83 0.44 0.25
C THR A 394 -32.99 1.71 0.08
N VAL A 395 -33.49 2.85 0.56
CA VAL A 395 -32.77 4.13 0.51
C VAL A 395 -31.44 4.05 1.27
N ILE A 396 -31.45 3.54 2.50
CA ILE A 396 -30.23 3.41 3.33
C ILE A 396 -29.22 2.46 2.68
N LEU A 397 -29.69 1.32 2.14
CA LEU A 397 -28.80 0.35 1.51
C LEU A 397 -28.14 0.88 0.23
N ILE A 398 -28.81 1.77 -0.50
CA ILE A 398 -28.24 2.42 -1.69
C ILE A 398 -27.37 3.61 -1.29
N ALA A 399 -27.83 4.44 -0.35
CA ALA A 399 -27.13 5.65 0.04
C ALA A 399 -25.76 5.36 0.66
N ALA A 400 -25.60 4.29 1.47
CA ALA A 400 -24.33 3.98 2.12
C ALA A 400 -23.16 3.82 1.14
N PRO A 401 -23.19 3.00 0.10
CA PRO A 401 -22.11 2.94 -0.88
C PRO A 401 -22.06 4.16 -1.82
N LEU A 402 -23.20 4.78 -2.17
CA LEU A 402 -23.19 5.94 -3.07
C LEU A 402 -22.54 7.17 -2.45
N THR A 403 -22.69 7.39 -1.15
CA THR A 403 -22.01 8.50 -0.47
C THR A 403 -20.48 8.32 -0.48
N LEU A 404 -19.99 7.09 -0.32
CA LEU A 404 -18.57 6.77 -0.47
C LEU A 404 -18.09 6.98 -1.90
N LEU A 405 -18.86 6.50 -2.88
CA LEU A 405 -18.52 6.68 -4.30
C LEU A 405 -18.40 8.17 -4.64
N ALA A 406 -19.40 8.98 -4.26
CA ALA A 406 -19.41 10.40 -4.56
C ALA A 406 -18.30 11.17 -3.81
N GLY A 407 -18.04 10.80 -2.55
CA GLY A 407 -17.02 11.47 -1.73
C GLY A 407 -15.58 11.14 -2.12
N ASN A 408 -15.35 9.94 -2.66
CA ASN A 408 -13.99 9.45 -2.94
C ASN A 408 -13.61 9.50 -4.43
N TRP A 409 -14.56 9.75 -5.35
CA TRP A 409 -14.31 9.69 -6.78
C TRP A 409 -13.15 10.58 -7.23
N SER A 410 -13.19 11.86 -6.85
CA SER A 410 -12.21 12.85 -7.30
C SER A 410 -10.77 12.53 -6.88
N ASP A 411 -10.59 11.76 -5.79
CA ASP A 411 -9.26 11.43 -5.27
C ASP A 411 -8.72 10.12 -5.83
N HIS A 412 -9.61 9.24 -6.28
CA HIS A 412 -9.24 7.90 -6.69
C HIS A 412 -9.37 7.69 -8.19
N ASP A 413 -9.96 8.64 -8.94
CA ASP A 413 -9.85 8.64 -10.41
C ASP A 413 -8.48 9.20 -10.83
N ARG A 414 -7.51 8.30 -10.94
CA ARG A 414 -6.14 8.59 -11.35
C ARG A 414 -5.87 8.26 -12.80
N SER A 415 -6.94 8.02 -13.59
CA SER A 415 -6.83 7.61 -14.98
C SER A 415 -6.10 8.61 -15.89
N ARG A 416 -5.95 9.86 -15.41
CA ARG A 416 -5.26 10.95 -16.11
C ARG A 416 -4.08 11.52 -15.32
N CYS A 417 -3.58 10.78 -14.31
CA CYS A 417 -2.50 11.22 -13.45
C CYS A 417 -1.15 10.97 -14.13
N HIS A 418 -0.33 12.01 -14.28
CA HIS A 418 1.01 11.96 -14.87
C HIS A 418 2.05 12.77 -14.09
N SER A 419 1.65 13.46 -13.01
CA SER A 419 2.52 14.39 -12.28
C SER A 419 3.81 13.74 -11.79
N VAL A 420 3.77 12.50 -11.28
CA VAL A 420 4.96 11.80 -10.78
C VAL A 420 5.95 11.53 -11.90
N HIS A 421 5.43 11.05 -13.02
CA HIS A 421 6.22 10.83 -14.23
C HIS A 421 6.87 12.12 -14.72
N ASP A 422 6.08 13.18 -14.84
CA ASP A 422 6.52 14.48 -15.36
C ASP A 422 7.59 15.10 -14.45
N ILE A 423 7.39 15.08 -13.13
CA ILE A 423 8.36 15.57 -12.15
C ILE A 423 9.68 14.77 -12.26
N ALA A 424 9.61 13.45 -12.30
CA ALA A 424 10.79 12.61 -12.41
C ALA A 424 11.53 12.85 -13.75
N LEU A 425 10.79 13.02 -14.85
CA LEU A 425 11.38 13.32 -16.15
C LEU A 425 12.07 14.70 -16.13
N ASN A 426 11.45 15.69 -15.52
CA ASN A 426 12.02 17.03 -15.39
C ASN A 426 13.30 17.02 -14.54
N HIS A 427 13.40 16.20 -13.48
CA HIS A 427 14.65 16.02 -12.73
C HIS A 427 15.77 15.49 -13.62
N LEU A 428 15.52 14.40 -14.37
CA LEU A 428 16.52 13.82 -15.25
C LEU A 428 16.92 14.77 -16.38
N GLN A 429 15.97 15.52 -16.93
CA GLN A 429 16.25 16.51 -18.01
C GLN A 429 17.03 17.73 -17.52
N SER A 430 16.92 18.08 -16.23
CA SER A 430 17.68 19.17 -15.62
C SER A 430 19.17 18.86 -15.47
N CYS A 431 19.56 17.58 -15.54
CA CYS A 431 20.95 17.17 -15.42
C CYS A 431 21.68 17.21 -16.78
N ASP A 432 22.94 17.65 -16.78
CA ASP A 432 23.82 17.52 -17.93
C ASP A 432 24.02 16.05 -18.35
N ARG A 433 24.61 15.83 -19.52
CA ARG A 433 24.97 14.48 -19.98
C ARG A 433 26.00 13.83 -19.04
N ASN A 434 25.84 12.52 -18.80
CA ASN A 434 26.70 11.72 -17.92
C ASN A 434 26.80 12.27 -16.49
N ALA A 435 25.79 12.97 -16.01
CA ALA A 435 25.75 13.51 -14.67
C ALA A 435 25.59 12.41 -13.60
N VAL A 436 25.96 12.76 -12.37
CA VAL A 436 25.63 12.02 -11.15
C VAL A 436 24.54 12.80 -10.44
N LEU A 437 23.42 12.17 -10.13
CA LEU A 437 22.31 12.74 -9.39
C LEU A 437 22.16 12.05 -8.04
N ILE A 438 22.37 12.80 -6.98
CA ILE A 438 22.21 12.32 -5.59
C ILE A 438 20.82 12.68 -5.12
N THR A 439 20.06 11.69 -4.67
CA THR A 439 18.68 11.78 -4.23
C THR A 439 18.53 11.35 -2.76
N LEU A 440 17.37 11.67 -2.15
CA LEU A 440 17.07 11.31 -0.76
C LEU A 440 15.61 10.83 -0.62
N GLY A 441 15.46 9.52 -0.34
CA GLY A 441 14.15 8.91 -0.10
C GLY A 441 13.45 8.38 -1.35
N ASP A 442 12.31 7.73 -1.11
CA ASP A 442 11.62 6.88 -2.09
C ASP A 442 11.01 7.70 -3.23
N ASN A 443 10.27 8.77 -2.90
CA ASN A 443 9.61 9.63 -3.88
C ASN A 443 10.58 10.37 -4.82
N ASP A 444 11.78 10.57 -4.35
CA ASP A 444 12.85 11.28 -5.06
C ASP A 444 13.65 10.34 -5.98
N THR A 445 13.60 9.03 -5.73
CA THR A 445 14.45 8.03 -6.39
C THR A 445 13.66 7.05 -7.25
N PHE A 446 12.61 6.46 -6.71
CA PHE A 446 11.93 5.33 -7.38
C PHE A 446 11.24 5.70 -8.69
N PRO A 447 10.65 6.90 -8.86
CA PRO A 447 10.16 7.32 -10.17
C PRO A 447 11.28 7.50 -11.21
N LEU A 448 12.50 7.91 -10.80
CA LEU A 448 13.66 8.00 -11.67
C LEU A 448 14.10 6.60 -12.13
N TRP A 449 14.15 5.64 -11.21
CA TRP A 449 14.45 4.24 -11.57
C TRP A 449 13.44 3.67 -12.57
N TYR A 450 12.14 3.96 -12.40
CA TYR A 450 11.13 3.58 -13.37
C TYR A 450 11.43 4.17 -14.75
N LEU A 451 11.68 5.47 -14.85
CA LEU A 451 11.98 6.11 -16.12
C LEU A 451 13.23 5.53 -16.79
N GLN A 452 14.29 5.27 -16.01
CA GLN A 452 15.55 4.75 -16.53
C GLN A 452 15.47 3.28 -16.89
N GLN A 453 14.92 2.45 -16.01
CA GLN A 453 14.92 1.00 -16.20
C GLN A 453 13.81 0.54 -17.17
N VAL A 454 12.64 1.16 -17.15
CA VAL A 454 11.49 0.76 -17.96
C VAL A 454 11.40 1.58 -19.24
N GLU A 455 11.38 2.90 -19.15
CA GLU A 455 11.21 3.78 -20.31
C GLU A 455 12.51 4.10 -21.05
N ARG A 456 13.66 3.71 -20.49
CA ARG A 456 14.99 3.96 -21.04
C ARG A 456 15.30 5.45 -21.24
N ARG A 457 14.75 6.31 -20.37
CA ARG A 457 14.98 7.75 -20.39
C ARG A 457 16.23 8.09 -19.60
N ARG A 458 17.09 8.93 -20.18
CA ARG A 458 18.29 9.49 -19.54
C ARG A 458 19.11 8.44 -18.76
N THR A 459 19.35 7.29 -19.35
CA THR A 459 20.20 6.23 -18.79
C THR A 459 21.67 6.61 -18.67
N ASP A 460 22.03 7.76 -19.19
CA ASP A 460 23.34 8.40 -19.04
C ASP A 460 23.56 9.05 -17.67
N VAL A 461 22.48 9.34 -16.92
CA VAL A 461 22.54 9.92 -15.57
C VAL A 461 22.58 8.80 -14.54
N GLU A 462 23.59 8.80 -13.68
CA GLU A 462 23.67 7.85 -12.57
C GLU A 462 22.95 8.40 -11.34
N VAL A 463 21.97 7.64 -10.82
CA VAL A 463 21.14 8.04 -9.68
C VAL A 463 21.55 7.26 -8.43
N TYR A 464 21.92 7.99 -7.38
CA TYR A 464 22.30 7.43 -6.08
C TYR A 464 21.39 7.94 -4.97
N ASN A 465 20.81 7.04 -4.18
CA ASN A 465 19.98 7.39 -3.02
C ASN A 465 20.81 7.30 -1.74
N VAL A 466 20.96 8.42 -1.03
CA VAL A 466 21.72 8.50 0.23
C VAL A 466 21.19 7.52 1.28
N GLY A 467 19.88 7.29 1.32
CA GLY A 467 19.29 6.32 2.25
C GLY A 467 19.75 4.88 2.03
N LEU A 468 20.13 4.56 0.80
CA LEU A 468 20.61 3.24 0.40
C LEU A 468 22.14 3.13 0.43
N THR A 469 22.86 4.13 -0.12
CA THR A 469 24.33 4.14 -0.12
C THR A 469 24.91 4.42 1.28
N GLY A 470 24.20 5.23 2.07
CA GLY A 470 24.73 5.77 3.33
C GLY A 470 25.59 7.02 3.10
N TRP A 471 25.81 7.78 4.18
CA TRP A 471 26.46 9.08 4.08
C TRP A 471 27.93 9.00 3.61
N SER A 472 28.71 8.07 4.18
CA SER A 472 30.16 7.95 3.84
C SER A 472 30.36 7.62 2.37
N GLU A 473 29.69 6.58 1.87
CA GLU A 473 29.78 6.15 0.48
C GLU A 473 29.28 7.25 -0.48
N THR A 474 28.21 7.97 -0.08
CA THR A 474 27.71 9.11 -0.87
C THR A 474 28.75 10.21 -1.00
N MET A 475 29.49 10.55 0.07
CA MET A 475 30.55 11.55 0.04
C MET A 475 31.72 11.10 -0.84
N ASP A 476 32.06 9.81 -0.83
CA ASP A 476 33.10 9.23 -1.70
C ASP A 476 32.68 9.31 -3.18
N ILE A 477 31.40 9.03 -3.49
CA ILE A 477 30.85 9.19 -4.84
C ILE A 477 30.93 10.65 -5.28
N ILE A 478 30.55 11.60 -4.44
CA ILE A 478 30.62 13.03 -4.75
C ILE A 478 32.08 13.43 -5.01
N ALA A 479 32.99 13.06 -4.11
CA ALA A 479 34.40 13.43 -4.21
C ALA A 479 35.08 12.85 -5.47
N SER A 480 34.81 11.60 -5.81
CA SER A 480 35.39 10.93 -6.99
C SER A 480 34.88 11.46 -8.33
N ASN A 481 33.67 12.03 -8.34
CA ASN A 481 33.09 12.59 -9.56
C ASN A 481 33.34 14.09 -9.71
N MET A 482 33.65 14.79 -8.64
CA MET A 482 33.87 16.24 -8.66
C MET A 482 35.06 16.62 -9.57
N GLY A 483 34.81 17.54 -10.53
CA GLY A 483 35.81 17.94 -11.52
C GLY A 483 35.91 17.02 -12.76
N HIS A 484 35.27 15.86 -12.75
CA HIS A 484 35.25 14.90 -13.87
C HIS A 484 33.87 14.79 -14.53
N ARG A 485 32.83 14.81 -13.71
CA ARG A 485 31.43 14.71 -14.14
C ARG A 485 30.59 15.73 -13.40
N PRO A 486 29.51 16.26 -14.02
CA PRO A 486 28.55 17.10 -13.31
C PRO A 486 27.88 16.32 -12.17
N VAL A 487 27.86 16.93 -10.97
CA VAL A 487 27.19 16.37 -9.80
C VAL A 487 26.00 17.25 -9.47
N TYR A 488 24.84 16.61 -9.36
CA TYR A 488 23.57 17.24 -9.04
C TYR A 488 22.96 16.63 -7.77
N PHE A 489 22.16 17.43 -7.10
CA PHE A 489 21.39 17.05 -5.92
C PHE A 489 19.92 17.33 -6.16
N SER A 490 19.06 16.43 -5.67
CA SER A 490 17.63 16.70 -5.60
C SER A 490 17.29 17.74 -4.53
N GLN A 491 16.10 18.31 -4.59
CA GLN A 491 15.61 19.26 -3.59
C GLN A 491 15.60 18.65 -2.19
N TYR A 492 15.11 17.41 -2.02
CA TYR A 492 15.09 16.73 -0.71
C TYR A 492 16.48 16.52 -0.11
N PHE A 493 17.47 16.26 -0.95
CA PHE A 493 18.85 16.19 -0.49
C PHE A 493 19.31 17.57 0.03
N VAL A 494 19.07 18.63 -0.74
CA VAL A 494 19.50 19.98 -0.39
C VAL A 494 18.81 20.47 0.87
N ASP A 495 17.51 20.27 1.03
CA ASP A 495 16.77 20.64 2.24
C ASP A 495 17.36 20.02 3.52
N ARG A 496 18.03 18.89 3.39
CA ARG A 496 18.61 18.15 4.52
C ARG A 496 20.09 18.42 4.73
N TYR A 497 20.84 18.65 3.66
CA TYR A 497 22.30 18.59 3.68
C TYR A 497 22.98 19.80 3.01
N ALA A 498 22.27 20.88 2.70
CA ALA A 498 22.86 22.09 2.09
C ALA A 498 24.04 22.67 2.90
N ASP A 499 23.99 22.59 4.23
CA ASP A 499 25.01 23.12 5.13
C ASP A 499 26.39 22.48 4.95
N TYR A 500 26.46 21.30 4.34
CA TYR A 500 27.73 20.64 4.00
C TYR A 500 28.39 21.22 2.74
N PHE A 501 27.68 22.06 1.98
CA PHE A 501 28.14 22.62 0.70
C PHE A 501 27.95 24.16 0.65
N PRO A 502 28.48 24.93 1.62
CA PRO A 502 28.19 26.34 1.73
C PRO A 502 28.65 27.12 0.48
N GLY A 503 27.72 27.86 -0.14
CA GLY A 503 27.99 28.68 -1.32
C GLY A 503 28.37 27.93 -2.60
N ARG A 504 28.19 26.58 -2.61
CA ARG A 504 28.60 25.70 -3.72
C ARG A 504 27.42 25.07 -4.46
N LEU A 505 26.20 25.43 -4.12
CA LEU A 505 25.00 24.91 -4.75
C LEU A 505 24.39 25.94 -5.66
N ARG A 506 24.15 25.57 -6.91
CA ARG A 506 23.48 26.40 -7.92
C ARG A 506 22.24 25.69 -8.42
N CYS A 507 21.08 26.32 -8.32
CA CYS A 507 19.84 25.75 -8.84
C CYS A 507 19.86 25.72 -10.36
N GLU A 508 19.62 24.55 -10.94
CA GLU A 508 19.55 24.29 -12.38
C GLU A 508 18.32 23.45 -12.70
N GLY A 509 17.23 24.10 -13.11
CA GLY A 509 15.96 23.43 -13.33
C GLY A 509 15.35 22.88 -12.04
N PHE A 510 15.13 21.56 -11.97
CA PHE A 510 14.61 20.85 -10.80
C PHE A 510 15.70 20.31 -9.87
N CYS A 511 16.98 20.56 -10.19
CA CYS A 511 18.11 20.03 -9.43
C CYS A 511 19.07 21.16 -9.01
N TRP A 512 19.97 20.81 -8.11
CA TRP A 512 21.02 21.69 -7.60
C TRP A 512 22.38 21.16 -8.03
N ARG A 513 23.08 21.91 -8.85
CA ARG A 513 24.43 21.57 -9.29
C ARG A 513 25.47 21.92 -8.24
N LEU A 514 26.41 21.00 -7.99
CA LEU A 514 27.60 21.28 -7.20
C LEU A 514 28.63 22.02 -8.06
N VAL A 515 29.00 23.24 -7.66
CA VAL A 515 30.06 24.02 -8.30
C VAL A 515 31.38 23.92 -7.55
N SER A 516 32.51 24.07 -8.26
CA SER A 516 33.84 23.83 -7.70
C SER A 516 34.27 24.91 -6.71
N THR A 517 33.91 26.17 -6.94
CA THR A 517 34.27 27.32 -6.07
C THR A 517 33.05 28.13 -5.64
N ALA A 518 33.05 28.55 -4.37
CA ALA A 518 32.07 29.50 -3.88
C ALA A 518 32.25 30.84 -4.63
N GLY A 519 31.24 31.28 -5.39
CA GLY A 519 31.27 32.49 -6.18
C GLY A 519 31.27 32.30 -7.69
N GLU A 520 31.38 31.08 -8.21
CA GLU A 520 31.08 30.76 -9.62
C GLU A 520 29.54 30.77 -9.92
N ALA A 521 28.85 31.77 -9.38
CA ALA A 521 27.57 32.16 -9.91
C ALA A 521 27.83 32.84 -11.26
N GLY A 522 28.30 32.05 -12.26
CA GLY A 522 28.46 32.52 -13.62
C GLY A 522 27.12 33.01 -14.16
N ASP A 523 27.17 33.72 -15.28
CA ASP A 523 25.97 34.16 -15.96
C ASP A 523 25.00 32.98 -16.17
N LEU A 524 23.89 32.98 -15.44
CA LEU A 524 22.88 31.91 -15.49
C LEU A 524 22.00 32.02 -16.75
N GLU A 525 22.09 33.12 -17.50
CA GLU A 525 21.24 33.37 -18.67
C GLU A 525 21.43 32.34 -19.82
N PRO A 526 22.64 31.92 -20.20
CA PRO A 526 22.79 30.89 -21.21
C PRO A 526 22.13 29.56 -20.78
N MET A 527 22.23 29.22 -19.50
CA MET A 527 21.66 28.01 -18.95
C MET A 527 20.15 28.11 -18.76
N ARG A 528 19.64 29.26 -18.25
CA ARG A 528 18.19 29.54 -18.20
C ARG A 528 17.56 29.49 -19.58
N ARG A 529 18.27 29.97 -20.60
CA ARG A 529 17.84 29.88 -22.00
C ARG A 529 17.83 28.42 -22.46
N HIS A 530 18.88 27.65 -22.19
CA HIS A 530 18.93 26.23 -22.51
C HIS A 530 17.82 25.44 -21.83
N ILE A 531 17.58 25.66 -20.55
CA ILE A 531 16.48 25.04 -19.80
C ILE A 531 15.13 25.47 -20.41
N ARG A 532 14.94 26.75 -20.72
CA ARG A 532 13.70 27.30 -21.30
C ARG A 532 13.43 26.77 -22.71
N ASP A 533 14.45 26.68 -23.53
CA ASP A 533 14.31 26.42 -24.96
C ASP A 533 14.51 24.96 -25.34
N SER A 534 15.18 24.16 -24.51
CA SER A 534 15.57 22.78 -24.81
C SER A 534 14.90 21.72 -23.94
N ILE A 535 14.28 22.10 -22.81
CA ILE A 535 13.56 21.18 -21.93
C ILE A 535 12.07 21.27 -22.23
N GLU A 536 11.50 20.18 -22.72
CA GLU A 536 10.06 20.01 -22.75
C GLU A 536 9.57 19.80 -21.32
N TRP A 537 8.96 20.84 -20.74
CA TRP A 537 8.32 20.76 -19.45
C TRP A 537 7.00 20.04 -19.57
N HIS A 538 6.91 18.88 -18.92
CA HIS A 538 5.65 18.16 -18.79
C HIS A 538 4.93 18.68 -17.57
N ILE A 539 3.76 19.27 -17.76
CA ILE A 539 2.91 19.78 -16.68
C ILE A 539 1.51 19.26 -16.93
N THR A 540 1.00 18.45 -16.02
CA THR A 540 -0.39 18.03 -16.04
C THR A 540 -1.21 18.95 -15.16
N PRO A 541 -2.09 19.81 -15.71
CA PRO A 541 -2.92 20.70 -14.91
C PRO A 541 -4.04 19.92 -14.20
N HIS A 542 -4.36 20.31 -12.97
CA HIS A 542 -5.50 19.84 -12.19
C HIS A 542 -5.46 18.41 -11.65
N GLU A 543 -4.31 17.85 -11.35
CA GLU A 543 -4.22 16.56 -10.73
C GLU A 543 -4.35 16.61 -9.21
N TYR A 544 -5.06 15.62 -8.68
CA TYR A 544 -5.00 15.30 -7.26
C TYR A 544 -3.60 14.80 -6.92
N LEU A 545 -2.94 15.52 -6.03
CA LEU A 545 -1.69 15.10 -5.47
C LEU A 545 -1.92 14.62 -4.05
N PRO A 546 -1.39 13.44 -3.69
CA PRO A 546 -1.39 13.01 -2.31
C PRO A 546 -0.83 14.12 -1.40
N ARG A 547 -1.37 14.22 -0.18
CA ARG A 547 -1.06 15.32 0.78
C ARG A 547 0.42 15.68 0.91
N VAL A 548 1.31 14.70 0.76
CA VAL A 548 2.76 14.87 0.85
C VAL A 548 3.36 15.57 -0.38
N SER A 549 2.71 15.43 -1.53
CA SER A 549 3.20 15.98 -2.80
C SER A 549 2.93 17.47 -2.96
N ARG A 550 2.07 18.08 -2.13
CA ARG A 550 1.73 19.49 -2.22
C ARG A 550 2.87 20.42 -1.77
N ASN A 551 3.67 20.00 -0.81
CA ASN A 551 4.88 20.75 -0.45
C ASN A 551 5.89 20.71 -1.60
N PHE A 552 6.04 19.53 -2.22
CA PHE A 552 6.88 19.36 -3.40
C PHE A 552 6.40 20.20 -4.59
N LEU A 553 5.09 20.29 -4.84
CA LEU A 553 4.54 21.17 -5.87
C LEU A 553 4.71 22.64 -5.57
N ARG A 554 4.55 23.06 -4.32
CA ARG A 554 4.75 24.46 -3.95
C ARG A 554 6.19 24.87 -4.20
N ASP A 555 7.14 24.00 -3.84
CA ASP A 555 8.56 24.23 -4.12
C ASP A 555 8.82 24.18 -5.62
N TRP A 556 8.15 23.29 -6.34
CA TRP A 556 8.17 23.23 -7.80
C TRP A 556 7.56 24.48 -8.47
N GLU A 557 6.39 24.95 -8.03
CA GLU A 557 5.77 26.19 -8.52
C GLU A 557 6.63 27.41 -8.23
N GLN A 558 7.27 27.47 -7.07
CA GLN A 558 8.22 28.53 -6.72
C GLN A 558 9.47 28.48 -7.59
N ASN A 559 10.03 27.30 -7.84
CA ASN A 559 11.20 27.14 -8.70
C ASN A 559 10.86 27.43 -10.18
N THR A 560 9.69 27.00 -10.67
CA THR A 560 9.23 27.33 -12.03
C THR A 560 8.86 28.82 -12.18
N ALA A 561 8.32 29.46 -11.17
CA ALA A 561 8.07 30.92 -11.19
C ALA A 561 9.37 31.73 -11.25
N SER A 562 10.45 31.22 -10.66
CA SER A 562 11.79 31.83 -10.74
C SER A 562 12.48 31.61 -12.09
N ILE A 563 12.00 30.66 -12.90
CA ILE A 563 12.52 30.35 -14.26
C ILE A 563 11.72 31.08 -15.35
N LYS A 564 10.46 31.44 -15.09
CA LYS A 564 9.64 32.30 -15.95
C LYS A 564 10.02 33.76 -15.75
#